data_c131edb8721ac1a10bc8b64d3c5257a3
#
_entry.id   c131edb8721ac1a10bc8b64d3c5257a3
#
_cell.length_a   1.000
_cell.length_b   1.000
_cell.length_c   1.000
_cell.angle_alpha   90.00
_cell.angle_beta   90.00
_cell.angle_gamma   90.00
#
_symmetry.space_group_name_H-M   'P 1'
#
loop_
_entity.id
_entity.type
_entity.pdbx_description
1 polymer ?
#
loop_
_entity_poly.entity_id
_entity_poly.type
_entity_poly.pdbx_seq_one_letter_code
_entity_poly.pdbx_strand_id
1 'polypeptide(L)'
;MNVPDDLLYTKSHEWIRREGENIRVGITDHAQAELTDVVFVELPKVGTPAEAQIPIAVVESVKAASDIYAPVKGTVVEANDALTNNPALINTDPFGQGWIFALKIDNADDLKNLQSAQAYKDQIG
;
A
#
# COMPACT_ATOMS: atom_id res chain seq x y z
N MET A 1 -13.25 10.37 -6.53
CA MET A 1 -12.25 9.43 -6.01
C MET A 1 -11.04 10.19 -5.49
N ASN A 2 -10.59 9.88 -4.28
CA ASN A 2 -9.52 10.63 -3.64
C ASN A 2 -8.13 10.14 -4.08
N VAL A 3 -7.27 11.07 -4.53
CA VAL A 3 -5.87 10.81 -4.90
C VAL A 3 -5.04 11.94 -4.29
N PRO A 4 -4.55 11.77 -3.04
CA PRO A 4 -3.75 12.82 -2.39
C PRO A 4 -2.52 13.23 -3.20
N ASP A 5 -2.27 14.53 -3.30
CA ASP A 5 -1.19 15.08 -4.12
C ASP A 5 0.20 14.92 -3.50
N ASP A 6 0.28 14.66 -2.20
CA ASP A 6 1.54 14.56 -1.45
C ASP A 6 2.07 13.13 -1.32
N LEU A 7 1.44 12.18 -2.01
CA LEU A 7 1.86 10.77 -2.00
C LEU A 7 2.47 10.36 -3.34
N LEU A 8 3.13 9.22 -3.35
CA LEU A 8 3.58 8.53 -4.55
C LEU A 8 2.72 7.30 -4.78
N TYR A 9 2.75 6.74 -5.99
CA TYR A 9 1.86 5.66 -6.39
C TYR A 9 2.55 4.65 -7.26
N THR A 10 2.04 3.41 -7.23
CA THR A 10 2.47 2.35 -8.14
C THR A 10 1.39 2.09 -9.18
N LYS A 11 1.75 1.38 -10.25
CA LYS A 11 0.79 0.95 -11.27
C LYS A 11 -0.18 -0.09 -10.75
N SER A 12 0.17 -0.81 -9.69
CA SER A 12 -0.69 -1.82 -9.06
C SER A 12 -1.54 -1.26 -7.92
N HIS A 13 -1.65 0.08 -7.84
CA HIS A 13 -2.58 0.78 -6.96
C HIS A 13 -2.20 0.77 -5.48
N GLU A 14 -0.89 0.76 -5.16
CA GLU A 14 -0.41 1.07 -3.83
C GLU A 14 -0.05 2.55 -3.74
N TRP A 15 -0.31 3.17 -2.58
CA TRP A 15 0.18 4.52 -2.28
C TRP A 15 1.38 4.44 -1.33
N ILE A 16 2.26 5.44 -1.43
CA ILE A 16 3.49 5.50 -0.63
C ILE A 16 3.60 6.87 0.02
N ARG A 17 3.76 6.87 1.35
CA ARG A 17 4.06 8.07 2.13
C ARG A 17 5.45 7.96 2.70
N ARG A 18 6.33 8.90 2.36
CA ARG A 18 7.68 8.91 2.90
C ARG A 18 7.67 9.46 4.33
N GLU A 19 8.32 8.74 5.24
CA GLU A 19 8.49 9.10 6.65
C GLU A 19 9.96 8.92 7.03
N GLY A 20 10.80 9.92 6.69
CA GLY A 20 12.25 9.85 6.92
C GLY A 20 12.89 8.78 6.04
N GLU A 21 13.54 7.80 6.66
CA GLU A 21 14.16 6.66 5.96
C GLU A 21 13.17 5.54 5.68
N ASN A 22 11.96 5.67 6.18
CA ASN A 22 10.91 4.66 6.00
C ASN A 22 9.87 5.17 5.02
N ILE A 23 9.09 4.24 4.49
CA ILE A 23 7.88 4.55 3.75
C ILE A 23 6.73 3.75 4.34
N ARG A 24 5.54 4.36 4.33
CA ARG A 24 4.31 3.70 4.73
C ARG A 24 3.51 3.41 3.47
N VAL A 25 2.92 2.23 3.38
CA VAL A 25 2.28 1.73 2.17
C VAL A 25 0.86 1.25 2.48
N GLY A 26 -0.06 1.59 1.60
CA GLY A 26 -1.41 1.06 1.61
C GLY A 26 -1.94 0.99 0.20
N ILE A 27 -3.23 0.69 0.04
CA ILE A 27 -3.87 0.66 -1.27
C ILE A 27 -4.71 1.91 -1.46
N THR A 28 -4.86 2.32 -2.73
CA THR A 28 -5.57 3.56 -3.07
C THR A 28 -7.07 3.43 -2.89
N ASP A 29 -7.74 4.57 -2.89
CA ASP A 29 -9.20 4.64 -2.88
C ASP A 29 -9.79 3.89 -4.09
N HIS A 30 -9.17 4.03 -5.27
CA HIS A 30 -9.55 3.29 -6.46
C HIS A 30 -9.49 1.77 -6.23
N ALA A 31 -8.41 1.28 -5.64
CA ALA A 31 -8.23 -0.15 -5.39
C ALA A 31 -9.27 -0.69 -4.40
N GLN A 32 -9.52 0.02 -3.29
CA GLN A 32 -10.49 -0.46 -2.31
C GLN A 32 -11.91 -0.44 -2.87
N ALA A 33 -12.23 0.54 -3.73
CA ALA A 33 -13.54 0.60 -4.37
C ALA A 33 -13.77 -0.59 -5.29
N GLU A 34 -12.75 -1.01 -6.03
CA GLU A 34 -12.85 -2.21 -6.88
C GLU A 34 -12.98 -3.50 -6.08
N LEU A 35 -12.30 -3.59 -4.92
CA LEU A 35 -12.36 -4.76 -4.07
C LEU A 35 -13.69 -4.88 -3.32
N THR A 36 -14.36 -3.76 -3.06
CA THR A 36 -15.53 -3.69 -2.20
C THR A 36 -15.17 -4.06 -0.75
N ASP A 37 -16.05 -4.64 0.04
CA ASP A 37 -15.85 -4.85 1.47
C ASP A 37 -14.66 -5.76 1.78
N VAL A 38 -13.63 -5.21 2.41
CA VAL A 38 -12.45 -5.96 2.85
C VAL A 38 -12.79 -6.72 4.12
N VAL A 39 -12.51 -8.02 4.12
CA VAL A 39 -12.87 -8.93 5.24
C VAL A 39 -11.65 -9.54 5.92
N PHE A 40 -10.49 -9.55 5.26
CA PHE A 40 -9.27 -10.11 5.82
C PHE A 40 -8.03 -9.48 5.18
N VAL A 41 -6.97 -9.32 5.98
CA VAL A 41 -5.68 -8.82 5.48
C VAL A 41 -4.59 -9.76 6.01
N GLU A 42 -3.79 -10.30 5.09
CA GLU A 42 -2.59 -11.04 5.45
C GLU A 42 -1.41 -10.07 5.47
N LEU A 43 -0.93 -9.78 6.67
CA LEU A 43 0.14 -8.80 6.89
C LEU A 43 1.52 -9.46 6.78
N PRO A 44 2.54 -8.73 6.29
CA PRO A 44 3.91 -9.23 6.33
C PRO A 44 4.44 -9.20 7.77
N LYS A 45 5.43 -10.04 8.05
CA LYS A 45 6.12 -10.03 9.34
C LYS A 45 7.21 -8.99 9.34
N VAL A 46 7.38 -8.30 10.47
CA VAL A 46 8.51 -7.38 10.68
C VAL A 46 9.82 -8.16 10.47
N GLY A 47 10.75 -7.54 9.75
CA GLY A 47 12.02 -8.16 9.38
C GLY A 47 12.01 -8.86 8.03
N THR A 48 10.85 -9.01 7.38
CA THR A 48 10.76 -9.62 6.06
C THR A 48 11.46 -8.75 5.01
N PRO A 49 12.37 -9.33 4.20
CA PRO A 49 12.93 -8.60 3.07
C PRO A 49 11.85 -8.33 2.02
N ALA A 50 11.87 -7.13 1.45
CA ALA A 50 10.96 -6.72 0.40
C ALA A 50 11.74 -6.50 -0.90
N GLU A 51 11.20 -6.99 -2.01
CA GLU A 51 11.74 -6.75 -3.35
C GLU A 51 10.68 -6.03 -4.18
N ALA A 52 11.11 -5.08 -4.98
CA ALA A 52 10.21 -4.29 -5.82
C ALA A 52 9.33 -5.19 -6.69
N GLN A 53 8.03 -4.93 -6.68
CA GLN A 53 7.03 -5.63 -7.50
C GLN A 53 6.83 -7.11 -7.15
N ILE A 54 7.29 -7.54 -5.97
CA ILE A 54 7.03 -8.88 -5.46
C ILE A 54 5.93 -8.79 -4.39
N PRO A 55 4.93 -9.70 -4.39
CA PRO A 55 3.86 -9.69 -3.39
C PRO A 55 4.40 -9.82 -1.96
N ILE A 56 3.86 -9.02 -1.04
CA ILE A 56 4.30 -9.00 0.34
C ILE A 56 3.11 -9.05 1.32
N ALA A 57 1.93 -8.75 0.86
CA ALA A 57 0.70 -8.82 1.64
C ALA A 57 -0.46 -9.25 0.75
N VAL A 58 -1.58 -9.64 1.36
CA VAL A 58 -2.80 -9.98 0.64
C VAL A 58 -3.97 -9.29 1.31
N VAL A 59 -4.85 -8.69 0.50
CA VAL A 59 -6.11 -8.11 0.97
C VAL A 59 -7.24 -8.94 0.38
N GLU A 60 -8.08 -9.51 1.23
CA GLU A 60 -9.23 -10.30 0.80
C GLU A 60 -10.53 -9.54 1.03
N SER A 61 -11.35 -9.48 0.01
CA SER A 61 -12.69 -8.89 0.08
C SER A 61 -13.74 -9.99 -0.09
N VAL A 62 -15.00 -9.62 0.09
CA VAL A 62 -16.13 -10.53 -0.20
C VAL A 62 -16.14 -11.00 -1.64
N LYS A 63 -15.43 -10.31 -2.51
CA LYS A 63 -15.44 -10.51 -3.96
C LYS A 63 -14.20 -11.24 -4.46
N ALA A 64 -13.01 -10.92 -3.92
CA ALA A 64 -11.72 -11.38 -4.46
C ALA A 64 -10.59 -11.27 -3.44
N ALA A 65 -9.48 -11.96 -3.73
CA ALA A 65 -8.21 -11.76 -3.02
C ALA A 65 -7.25 -11.02 -3.95
N SER A 66 -6.53 -10.05 -3.41
CA SER A 66 -5.60 -9.22 -4.18
C SER A 66 -4.22 -9.19 -3.52
N ASP A 67 -3.19 -9.48 -4.31
CA ASP A 67 -1.81 -9.34 -3.85
C ASP A 67 -1.45 -7.86 -3.74
N ILE A 68 -0.71 -7.54 -2.69
CA ILE A 68 -0.15 -6.21 -2.49
C ILE A 68 1.36 -6.31 -2.67
N TYR A 69 1.88 -5.54 -3.62
CA TYR A 69 3.28 -5.61 -4.02
C TYR A 69 4.11 -4.60 -3.25
N ALA A 70 5.34 -4.98 -2.90
CA ALA A 70 6.29 -4.02 -2.37
C ALA A 70 6.64 -3.02 -3.48
N PRO A 71 6.60 -1.70 -3.20
CA PRO A 71 6.87 -0.72 -4.25
C PRO A 71 8.35 -0.58 -4.57
N VAL A 72 9.21 -0.84 -3.59
CA VAL A 72 10.66 -0.72 -3.70
C VAL A 72 11.32 -1.75 -2.79
N LYS A 73 12.62 -1.96 -2.99
CA LYS A 73 13.41 -2.86 -2.15
C LYS A 73 13.62 -2.26 -0.76
N GLY A 74 13.49 -3.11 0.26
CA GLY A 74 13.69 -2.70 1.64
C GLY A 74 13.41 -3.84 2.61
N THR A 75 13.12 -3.46 3.86
CA THR A 75 12.82 -4.43 4.92
C THR A 75 11.56 -3.95 5.66
N VAL A 76 10.65 -4.87 5.94
CA VAL A 76 9.44 -4.54 6.71
C VAL A 76 9.83 -4.18 8.14
N VAL A 77 9.48 -2.97 8.57
CA VAL A 77 9.76 -2.49 9.93
C VAL A 77 8.50 -2.36 10.77
N GLU A 78 7.34 -2.35 10.12
CA GLU A 78 6.06 -2.20 10.83
C GLU A 78 4.94 -2.81 10.00
N ALA A 79 3.97 -3.44 10.66
CA ALA A 79 2.74 -3.92 10.04
C ALA A 79 1.56 -3.38 10.86
N ASN A 80 0.46 -3.06 10.18
CA ASN A 80 -0.69 -2.45 10.83
C ASN A 80 -1.61 -3.53 11.44
N ASP A 81 -1.33 -3.91 12.67
CA ASP A 81 -2.07 -4.96 13.38
C ASP A 81 -3.55 -4.59 13.61
N ALA A 82 -3.91 -3.30 13.55
CA ALA A 82 -5.30 -2.88 13.65
C ALA A 82 -6.18 -3.51 12.56
N LEU A 83 -5.59 -3.82 11.39
CA LEU A 83 -6.31 -4.46 10.29
C LEU A 83 -6.72 -5.90 10.59
N THR A 84 -6.04 -6.56 11.52
CA THR A 84 -6.41 -7.91 11.95
C THR A 84 -7.80 -7.93 12.59
N ASN A 85 -8.10 -6.92 13.40
CA ASN A 85 -9.37 -6.78 14.09
C ASN A 85 -10.40 -5.96 13.32
N ASN A 86 -9.93 -5.08 12.42
CA ASN A 86 -10.82 -4.18 11.68
C ASN A 86 -10.31 -3.98 10.26
N PRO A 87 -10.43 -5.01 9.40
CA PRO A 87 -9.97 -4.90 8.00
C PRO A 87 -10.74 -3.84 7.20
N ALA A 88 -11.95 -3.49 7.63
CA ALA A 88 -12.76 -2.47 6.97
C ALA A 88 -12.13 -1.06 7.01
N LEU A 89 -11.10 -0.83 7.83
CA LEU A 89 -10.35 0.43 7.82
C LEU A 89 -9.77 0.73 6.43
N ILE A 90 -9.46 -0.30 5.66
CA ILE A 90 -8.99 -0.12 4.28
C ILE A 90 -10.06 0.56 3.43
N ASN A 91 -11.33 0.21 3.65
CA ASN A 91 -12.44 0.83 2.91
C ASN A 91 -12.77 2.24 3.43
N THR A 92 -12.76 2.43 4.73
CA THR A 92 -13.23 3.67 5.35
C THR A 92 -12.17 4.76 5.40
N ASP A 93 -10.88 4.37 5.50
CA ASP A 93 -9.78 5.32 5.63
C ASP A 93 -8.50 4.80 4.97
N PRO A 94 -8.52 4.58 3.64
CA PRO A 94 -7.40 3.92 2.95
C PRO A 94 -6.07 4.67 3.05
N PHE A 95 -6.08 5.99 3.14
CA PHE A 95 -4.87 6.80 3.22
C PHE A 95 -4.44 7.14 4.65
N GLY A 96 -5.23 6.76 5.64
CA GLY A 96 -4.95 7.02 7.05
C GLY A 96 -4.80 5.70 7.81
N GLN A 97 -5.80 5.35 8.62
CA GLN A 97 -5.75 4.17 9.49
C GLN A 97 -5.69 2.86 8.72
N GLY A 98 -6.02 2.86 7.44
CA GLY A 98 -5.98 1.68 6.56
C GLY A 98 -4.62 1.38 5.95
N TRP A 99 -3.54 2.03 6.39
CA TRP A 99 -2.19 1.67 5.93
C TRP A 99 -1.90 0.20 6.27
N ILE A 100 -1.06 -0.46 5.45
CA ILE A 100 -0.87 -1.91 5.58
C ILE A 100 0.47 -2.25 6.20
N PHE A 101 1.57 -1.71 5.68
CA PHE A 101 2.91 -1.97 6.21
C PHE A 101 3.83 -0.78 6.00
N ALA A 102 4.97 -0.80 6.68
CA ALA A 102 6.02 0.20 6.51
C ALA A 102 7.33 -0.51 6.20
N LEU A 103 8.12 0.08 5.29
CA LEU A 103 9.42 -0.44 4.89
C LEU A 103 10.51 0.57 5.24
N LYS A 104 11.66 0.05 5.70
CA LYS A 104 12.91 0.81 5.64
C LYS A 104 13.49 0.58 4.25
N ILE A 105 13.64 1.64 3.45
CA ILE A 105 14.08 1.53 2.07
C ILE A 105 15.60 1.41 2.00
N ASP A 106 16.09 0.58 1.07
CA ASP A 106 17.53 0.38 0.87
C ASP A 106 18.17 1.54 0.12
N ASN A 107 17.46 2.10 -0.87
CA ASN A 107 17.95 3.18 -1.71
C ASN A 107 16.83 4.18 -2.00
N ALA A 108 17.00 5.41 -1.50
CA ALA A 108 16.01 6.47 -1.69
C ALA A 108 15.77 6.81 -3.17
N ASP A 109 16.75 6.56 -4.04
CA ASP A 109 16.60 6.81 -5.48
C ASP A 109 15.54 5.93 -6.12
N ASP A 110 15.22 4.79 -5.52
CA ASP A 110 14.16 3.89 -6.02
C ASP A 110 12.79 4.58 -6.01
N LEU A 111 12.60 5.58 -5.14
CA LEU A 111 11.34 6.33 -5.09
C LEU A 111 11.09 7.15 -6.36
N LYS A 112 12.14 7.45 -7.14
CA LYS A 112 12.00 8.17 -8.41
C LYS A 112 11.29 7.36 -9.49
N ASN A 113 11.21 6.04 -9.31
CA ASN A 113 10.53 5.15 -10.25
C ASN A 113 9.02 5.09 -10.00
N LEU A 114 8.54 5.71 -8.93
CA LEU A 114 7.13 5.70 -8.57
C LEU A 114 6.41 6.86 -9.25
N GLN A 115 5.09 6.71 -9.39
CA GLN A 115 4.25 7.71 -10.05
C GLN A 115 3.90 8.86 -9.11
N SER A 116 3.84 10.08 -9.68
CA SER A 116 3.21 11.21 -9.00
C SER A 116 1.70 11.01 -8.93
N ALA A 117 1.02 11.83 -8.13
CA ALA A 117 -0.44 11.81 -8.06
C ALA A 117 -1.06 12.09 -9.44
N GLN A 118 -0.50 13.03 -10.20
CA GLN A 118 -1.03 13.35 -11.52
C GLN A 118 -0.89 12.18 -12.49
N ALA A 119 0.28 11.54 -12.51
CA ALA A 119 0.50 10.37 -13.38
C ALA A 119 -0.46 9.23 -13.02
N TYR A 120 -0.70 9.02 -11.72
CA TYR A 120 -1.64 8.00 -11.26
C TYR A 120 -3.08 8.35 -11.65
N LYS A 121 -3.50 9.61 -11.49
CA LYS A 121 -4.83 10.07 -11.94
C LYS A 121 -5.03 9.79 -13.43
N ASP A 122 -4.00 10.06 -14.24
CA ASP A 122 -4.06 9.80 -15.67
C ASP A 122 -4.21 8.30 -15.96
N GLN A 123 -3.57 7.44 -15.17
CA GLN A 123 -3.67 6.00 -15.31
C GLN A 123 -5.09 5.49 -15.05
N ILE A 124 -5.73 5.97 -13.99
CA ILE A 124 -7.05 5.46 -13.60
C ILE A 124 -8.21 6.15 -14.31
N GLY A 125 -7.90 7.18 -15.08
CA GLY A 125 -8.87 7.83 -15.92
C GLY A 125 -9.53 9.02 -15.40
#